data_befef628b4ebc1d9d3de9a256d32b7af
#
_entry.id   befef628b4ebc1d9d3de9a256d32b7af
#
_cell.length_a   1.000
_cell.length_b   1.000
_cell.length_c   1.000
_cell.angle_alpha   90.00
_cell.angle_beta   90.00
_cell.angle_gamma   90.00
#
_symmetry.space_group_name_H-M   'P 1'
#
loop_
_entity.id
_entity.type
_entity.pdbx_description
1 polymer ?
#
loop_
_entity_poly.entity_id
_entity_poly.type
_entity_poly.pdbx_seq_one_letter_code
_entity_poly.pdbx_strand_id
1 'polypeptide(L)'
;MNEKDPDAELRGLLIIGASLAIPGVFIFGAAWASTSLLPWFSVLTWITIPLVVFILLPLAIPRTTRGFSSVALFIASYVFGVTLWMEGLLLTLAVWGPCAVFIGLFLLGIGVVPIAMLATLLNGMWGPLIELVVLTIMTFGSRAGALFLAQSLEE
;
A
#
# COMPACT_ATOMS: atom_id res chain seq x y z
N MET A 1 4.87 39.26 -37.54
CA MET A 1 3.75 38.31 -37.49
C MET A 1 4.36 36.98 -37.16
N ASN A 2 4.12 36.53 -35.95
CA ASN A 2 4.69 35.27 -35.47
C ASN A 2 3.77 34.15 -35.96
N GLU A 3 4.16 33.49 -37.03
CA GLU A 3 3.46 32.32 -37.57
C GLU A 3 3.63 31.23 -36.52
N LYS A 4 2.58 31.05 -35.68
CA LYS A 4 2.52 29.97 -34.73
C LYS A 4 2.45 28.69 -35.53
N ASP A 5 3.51 27.89 -35.47
CA ASP A 5 3.55 26.56 -36.07
C ASP A 5 2.43 25.70 -35.46
N PRO A 6 1.40 25.35 -36.26
CA PRO A 6 0.27 24.54 -35.77
C PRO A 6 0.72 23.17 -35.28
N ASP A 7 1.85 22.66 -35.81
CA ASP A 7 2.45 21.41 -35.40
C ASP A 7 3.08 21.48 -33.99
N ALA A 8 3.59 22.65 -33.59
CA ALA A 8 4.14 22.84 -32.24
C ALA A 8 3.03 22.91 -31.16
N GLU A 9 1.90 23.55 -31.50
CA GLU A 9 0.73 23.55 -30.61
C GLU A 9 0.12 22.15 -30.47
N LEU A 10 0.01 21.41 -31.57
CA LEU A 10 -0.51 20.04 -31.57
C LEU A 10 0.37 19.11 -30.73
N ARG A 11 1.70 19.20 -30.89
CA ARG A 11 2.67 18.45 -30.08
C ARG A 11 2.58 18.81 -28.58
N GLY A 12 2.44 20.09 -28.25
CA GLY A 12 2.24 20.56 -26.89
C GLY A 12 0.98 19.99 -26.25
N LEU A 13 -0.14 20.01 -26.98
CA LEU A 13 -1.40 19.42 -26.52
C LEU A 13 -1.32 17.91 -26.36
N LEU A 14 -0.64 17.21 -27.28
CA LEU A 14 -0.43 15.76 -27.18
C LEU A 14 0.44 15.38 -25.95
N ILE A 15 1.50 16.15 -25.69
CA ILE A 15 2.37 15.91 -24.52
C ILE A 15 1.59 16.15 -23.22
N ILE A 16 0.83 17.23 -23.12
CA ILE A 16 -0.01 17.53 -21.96
C ILE A 16 -1.10 16.48 -21.81
N GLY A 17 -1.78 16.10 -22.88
CA GLY A 17 -2.80 15.05 -22.87
C GLY A 17 -2.24 13.70 -22.44
N ALA A 18 -1.08 13.30 -22.95
CA ALA A 18 -0.42 12.05 -22.57
C ALA A 18 0.05 12.07 -21.09
N SER A 19 0.60 13.21 -20.62
CA SER A 19 1.06 13.34 -19.24
C SER A 19 -0.06 13.25 -18.21
N LEU A 20 -1.29 13.64 -18.58
CA LEU A 20 -2.49 13.51 -17.74
C LEU A 20 -3.16 12.14 -17.91
N ALA A 21 -3.12 11.55 -19.10
CA ALA A 21 -3.75 10.27 -19.38
C ALA A 21 -3.04 9.10 -18.67
N ILE A 22 -1.70 9.10 -18.64
CA ILE A 22 -0.92 8.02 -18.01
C ILE A 22 -1.27 7.83 -16.53
N PRO A 23 -1.24 8.88 -15.66
CA PRO A 23 -1.65 8.73 -14.26
C PRO A 23 -3.14 8.36 -14.14
N GLY A 24 -3.99 8.89 -15.01
CA GLY A 24 -5.42 8.54 -15.02
C GLY A 24 -5.64 7.04 -15.26
N VAL A 25 -5.05 6.49 -16.32
CA VAL A 25 -5.11 5.04 -16.63
C VAL A 25 -4.54 4.21 -15.49
N PHE A 26 -3.44 4.67 -14.89
CA PHE A 26 -2.83 3.98 -13.75
C PHE A 26 -3.76 3.96 -12.52
N ILE A 27 -4.40 5.09 -12.17
CA ILE A 27 -5.34 5.18 -11.05
C ILE A 27 -6.55 4.27 -11.29
N PHE A 28 -7.15 4.31 -12.46
CA PHE A 28 -8.29 3.46 -12.79
C PHE A 28 -7.92 1.98 -12.81
N GLY A 29 -6.76 1.63 -13.39
CA GLY A 29 -6.23 0.27 -13.38
C GLY A 29 -5.93 -0.25 -11.98
N ALA A 30 -5.27 0.56 -11.15
CA ALA A 30 -4.98 0.23 -9.76
C ALA A 30 -6.26 0.12 -8.92
N ALA A 31 -7.24 0.99 -9.10
CA ALA A 31 -8.53 0.90 -8.43
C ALA A 31 -9.30 -0.37 -8.84
N TRP A 32 -9.35 -0.67 -10.13
CA TRP A 32 -9.97 -1.88 -10.63
C TRP A 32 -9.28 -3.15 -10.09
N ALA A 33 -7.96 -3.20 -10.15
CA ALA A 33 -7.18 -4.30 -9.58
C ALA A 33 -7.42 -4.42 -8.06
N SER A 34 -7.44 -3.31 -7.33
CA SER A 34 -7.70 -3.31 -5.88
C SER A 34 -9.10 -3.82 -5.57
N THR A 35 -10.15 -3.38 -6.28
CA THR A 35 -11.51 -3.89 -6.06
C THR A 35 -11.65 -5.38 -6.34
N SER A 36 -10.92 -5.90 -7.31
CA SER A 36 -10.97 -7.31 -7.70
C SER A 36 -10.13 -8.20 -6.78
N LEU A 37 -8.98 -7.72 -6.33
CA LEU A 37 -8.02 -8.50 -5.56
C LEU A 37 -8.18 -8.34 -4.03
N LEU A 38 -8.70 -7.20 -3.57
CA LEU A 38 -8.85 -6.91 -2.15
C LEU A 38 -9.60 -8.01 -1.37
N PRO A 39 -10.72 -8.59 -1.86
CA PRO A 39 -11.41 -9.66 -1.14
C PRO A 39 -10.51 -10.86 -0.86
N TRP A 40 -9.65 -11.24 -1.80
CA TRP A 40 -8.69 -12.35 -1.65
C TRP A 40 -7.57 -12.01 -0.68
N PHE A 41 -7.03 -10.80 -0.78
CA PHE A 41 -6.00 -10.34 0.13
C PHE A 41 -6.52 -10.10 1.55
N SER A 42 -7.76 -9.66 1.70
CA SER A 42 -8.42 -9.51 3.00
C SER A 42 -8.56 -10.87 3.69
N VAL A 43 -9.05 -11.90 3.00
CA VAL A 43 -9.10 -13.28 3.54
C VAL A 43 -7.72 -13.77 3.92
N LEU A 44 -6.73 -13.57 3.05
CA LEU A 44 -5.34 -13.95 3.31
C LEU A 44 -4.78 -13.23 4.54
N THR A 45 -5.08 -11.94 4.71
CA THR A 45 -4.68 -11.13 5.87
C THR A 45 -5.32 -11.67 7.16
N TRP A 46 -6.61 -11.98 7.16
CA TRP A 46 -7.29 -12.55 8.31
C TRP A 46 -6.72 -13.90 8.74
N ILE A 47 -6.20 -14.71 7.82
CA ILE A 47 -5.50 -15.96 8.10
C ILE A 47 -4.08 -15.68 8.59
N THR A 48 -3.40 -14.69 7.99
CA THR A 48 -1.99 -14.39 8.28
C THR A 48 -1.82 -13.75 9.66
N ILE A 49 -2.76 -12.93 10.13
CA ILE A 49 -2.70 -12.33 11.47
C ILE A 49 -2.54 -13.38 12.59
N PRO A 50 -3.47 -14.35 12.74
CA PRO A 50 -3.32 -15.37 13.79
C PRO A 50 -2.10 -16.27 13.56
N LEU A 51 -1.74 -16.56 12.31
CA LEU A 51 -0.55 -17.33 11.98
C LEU A 51 0.72 -16.61 12.47
N VAL A 52 0.84 -15.31 12.24
CA VAL A 52 1.97 -14.50 12.74
C VAL A 52 1.99 -14.49 14.26
N VAL A 53 0.85 -14.19 14.90
CA VAL A 53 0.79 -13.99 16.35
C VAL A 53 0.96 -15.31 17.12
N PHE A 54 0.30 -16.39 16.70
CA PHE A 54 0.23 -17.64 17.43
C PHE A 54 1.27 -18.68 17.00
N ILE A 55 1.81 -18.57 15.80
CA ILE A 55 2.77 -19.55 15.26
C ILE A 55 4.15 -18.92 15.07
N LEU A 56 4.25 -17.85 14.28
CA LEU A 56 5.55 -17.29 13.91
C LEU A 56 6.26 -16.58 15.07
N LEU A 57 5.54 -15.85 15.93
CA LEU A 57 6.14 -15.21 17.11
C LEU A 57 6.65 -16.23 18.12
N PRO A 58 5.89 -17.26 18.54
CA PRO A 58 6.44 -18.31 19.41
C PRO A 58 7.57 -19.10 18.77
N LEU A 59 7.50 -19.35 17.45
CA LEU A 59 8.53 -20.07 16.71
C LEU A 59 9.83 -19.26 16.56
N ALA A 60 9.78 -17.94 16.73
CA ALA A 60 10.94 -17.06 16.73
C ALA A 60 11.80 -17.17 18.03
N ILE A 61 11.26 -17.75 19.11
CA ILE A 61 11.97 -17.88 20.39
C ILE A 61 13.14 -18.88 20.30
N PRO A 62 12.98 -20.13 19.78
CA PRO A 62 14.09 -21.08 19.67
C PRO A 62 15.10 -20.65 18.60
N ARG A 63 16.39 -20.76 18.91
CA ARG A 63 17.46 -20.38 17.95
C ARG A 63 17.43 -21.18 16.65
N THR A 64 17.03 -22.44 16.70
CA THR A 64 16.97 -23.34 15.55
C THR A 64 15.93 -22.94 14.48
N THR A 65 14.88 -22.24 14.87
CA THR A 65 13.77 -21.87 13.98
C THR A 65 13.75 -20.38 13.61
N ARG A 66 14.68 -19.58 14.15
CA ARG A 66 14.75 -18.12 13.91
C ARG A 66 14.90 -17.77 12.44
N GLY A 67 15.72 -18.50 11.68
CA GLY A 67 15.91 -18.25 10.25
C GLY A 67 14.61 -18.43 9.46
N PHE A 68 13.89 -19.51 9.72
CA PHE A 68 12.59 -19.74 9.10
C PHE A 68 11.56 -18.67 9.48
N SER A 69 11.48 -18.33 10.77
CA SER A 69 10.55 -17.31 11.27
C SER A 69 10.86 -15.92 10.69
N SER A 70 12.13 -15.56 10.52
CA SER A 70 12.55 -14.30 9.88
C SER A 70 12.02 -14.21 8.45
N VAL A 71 12.24 -15.23 7.63
CA VAL A 71 11.75 -15.24 6.24
C VAL A 71 10.22 -15.22 6.18
N ALA A 72 9.56 -16.02 7.02
CA ALA A 72 8.10 -16.07 7.07
C ALA A 72 7.47 -14.74 7.51
N LEU A 73 8.04 -14.06 8.51
CA LEU A 73 7.61 -12.72 8.93
C LEU A 73 7.83 -11.68 7.83
N PHE A 74 8.93 -11.79 7.09
CA PHE A 74 9.21 -10.92 5.97
C PHE A 74 8.16 -11.08 4.86
N ILE A 75 7.80 -12.31 4.50
CA ILE A 75 6.73 -12.60 3.53
C ILE A 75 5.38 -12.08 4.04
N ALA A 76 5.04 -12.33 5.31
CA ALA A 76 3.81 -11.82 5.92
C ALA A 76 3.72 -10.29 5.84
N SER A 77 4.83 -9.58 6.00
CA SER A 77 4.87 -8.12 5.88
C SER A 77 4.47 -7.61 4.49
N TYR A 78 4.75 -8.38 3.43
CA TYR A 78 4.29 -8.03 2.06
C TYR A 78 2.78 -8.23 1.91
N VAL A 79 2.23 -9.30 2.46
CA VAL A 79 0.76 -9.53 2.46
C VAL A 79 0.04 -8.37 3.12
N PHE A 80 0.47 -7.99 4.33
CA PHE A 80 -0.10 -6.84 5.05
C PHE A 80 0.12 -5.51 4.30
N GLY A 81 1.32 -5.29 3.75
CA GLY A 81 1.65 -4.08 3.01
C GLY A 81 0.83 -3.90 1.74
N VAL A 82 0.62 -4.97 0.97
CA VAL A 82 -0.22 -4.94 -0.25
C VAL A 82 -1.68 -4.69 0.10
N THR A 83 -2.22 -5.38 1.12
CA THR A 83 -3.59 -5.15 1.60
C THR A 83 -3.77 -3.71 2.06
N LEU A 84 -2.86 -3.21 2.90
CA LEU A 84 -2.86 -1.83 3.40
C LEU A 84 -2.84 -0.81 2.27
N TRP A 85 -2.02 -1.05 1.23
CA TRP A 85 -1.93 -0.15 0.09
C TRP A 85 -3.21 -0.14 -0.75
N MET A 86 -3.79 -1.33 -1.02
CA MET A 86 -5.05 -1.47 -1.76
C MET A 86 -6.23 -0.82 -1.02
N GLU A 87 -6.36 -1.06 0.29
CA GLU A 87 -7.38 -0.42 1.12
C GLU A 87 -7.20 1.09 1.18
N GLY A 88 -5.97 1.55 1.42
CA GLY A 88 -5.63 2.97 1.43
C GLY A 88 -6.00 3.66 0.12
N LEU A 89 -5.72 3.02 -1.02
CA LEU A 89 -6.06 3.55 -2.34
C LEU A 89 -7.58 3.65 -2.54
N LEU A 90 -8.32 2.59 -2.22
CA LEU A 90 -9.78 2.59 -2.37
C LEU A 90 -10.46 3.58 -1.43
N LEU A 91 -10.02 3.67 -0.18
CA LEU A 91 -10.55 4.64 0.78
C LEU A 91 -10.24 6.08 0.36
N THR A 92 -9.03 6.37 -0.08
CA THR A 92 -8.67 7.70 -0.60
C THR A 92 -9.53 8.05 -1.81
N LEU A 93 -9.71 7.12 -2.74
CA LEU A 93 -10.52 7.32 -3.93
C LEU A 93 -12.00 7.56 -3.59
N ALA A 94 -12.54 6.78 -2.64
CA ALA A 94 -13.94 6.88 -2.23
C ALA A 94 -14.26 8.17 -1.46
N VAL A 95 -13.33 8.64 -0.62
CA VAL A 95 -13.58 9.76 0.29
C VAL A 95 -13.18 11.10 -0.32
N TRP A 96 -12.02 11.18 -0.97
CA TRP A 96 -11.46 12.44 -1.51
C TRP A 96 -11.33 12.44 -3.05
N GLY A 97 -11.63 11.32 -3.70
CA GLY A 97 -11.63 11.21 -5.15
C GLY A 97 -10.25 11.04 -5.78
N PRO A 98 -10.20 11.06 -7.14
CA PRO A 98 -9.00 10.73 -7.90
C PRO A 98 -7.86 11.75 -7.72
N CYS A 99 -8.16 13.03 -7.44
CA CYS A 99 -7.14 14.06 -7.22
C CYS A 99 -6.28 13.75 -5.98
N ALA A 100 -6.89 13.29 -4.88
CA ALA A 100 -6.16 12.93 -3.68
C ALA A 100 -5.30 11.67 -3.90
N VAL A 101 -5.80 10.69 -4.66
CA VAL A 101 -5.03 9.52 -5.06
C VAL A 101 -3.84 9.93 -5.92
N PHE A 102 -4.04 10.87 -6.86
CA PHE A 102 -2.94 11.38 -7.68
C PHE A 102 -1.83 12.01 -6.84
N ILE A 103 -2.18 12.84 -5.85
CA ILE A 103 -1.21 13.43 -4.91
C ILE A 103 -0.50 12.33 -4.11
N GLY A 104 -1.23 11.33 -3.61
CA GLY A 104 -0.68 10.21 -2.85
C GLY A 104 0.30 9.35 -3.68
N LEU A 105 -0.02 9.12 -4.95
CA LEU A 105 0.84 8.39 -5.88
C LEU A 105 2.08 9.21 -6.27
N PHE A 106 1.94 10.53 -6.44
CA PHE A 106 3.06 11.42 -6.73
C PHE A 106 4.08 11.46 -5.60
N LEU A 107 3.65 11.27 -4.35
CA LEU A 107 4.51 11.06 -3.19
C LEU A 107 5.08 9.64 -3.14
N LEU A 108 5.54 9.10 -4.29
CA LEU A 108 6.12 7.75 -4.46
C LEU A 108 5.18 6.59 -4.09
N GLY A 109 3.88 6.78 -4.18
CA GLY A 109 2.87 5.76 -3.81
C GLY A 109 2.76 5.47 -2.31
N ILE A 110 3.73 5.90 -1.50
CA ILE A 110 3.72 5.75 -0.03
C ILE A 110 2.68 6.68 0.60
N GLY A 111 2.44 7.84 -0.03
CA GLY A 111 1.51 8.86 0.45
C GLY A 111 0.04 8.43 0.46
N VAL A 112 -0.33 7.38 -0.25
CA VAL A 112 -1.72 6.89 -0.33
C VAL A 112 -2.24 6.47 1.05
N VAL A 113 -1.44 5.75 1.85
CA VAL A 113 -1.82 5.27 3.18
C VAL A 113 -2.00 6.41 4.19
N PRO A 114 -1.04 7.36 4.37
CA PRO A 114 -1.24 8.51 5.23
C PRO A 114 -2.44 9.39 4.81
N ILE A 115 -2.66 9.56 3.51
CA ILE A 115 -3.81 10.32 3.00
C ILE A 115 -5.12 9.60 3.31
N ALA A 116 -5.17 8.26 3.17
CA ALA A 116 -6.34 7.46 3.57
C ALA A 116 -6.63 7.59 5.07
N MET A 117 -5.59 7.51 5.91
CA MET A 117 -5.74 7.71 7.36
C MET A 117 -6.27 9.10 7.70
N LEU A 118 -5.75 10.14 7.03
CA LEU A 118 -6.23 11.49 7.22
C LEU A 118 -7.67 11.66 6.73
N ALA A 119 -8.00 11.09 5.58
CA ALA A 119 -9.34 11.14 5.02
C ALA A 119 -10.37 10.45 5.92
N THR A 120 -10.07 9.26 6.42
CA THR A 120 -10.95 8.52 7.35
C THR A 120 -11.08 9.22 8.69
N LEU A 121 -10.00 9.78 9.22
CA LEU A 121 -10.00 10.56 10.47
C LEU A 121 -10.90 11.81 10.37
N LEU A 122 -10.72 12.60 9.31
CA LEU A 122 -11.49 13.85 9.13
C LEU A 122 -12.97 13.60 8.85
N ASN A 123 -13.33 12.43 8.30
CA ASN A 123 -14.72 12.04 8.05
C ASN A 123 -15.33 11.22 9.20
N GLY A 124 -14.61 11.03 10.31
CA GLY A 124 -15.13 10.29 11.48
C GLY A 124 -15.31 8.79 11.24
N MET A 125 -14.63 8.22 10.22
CA MET A 125 -14.73 6.81 9.85
C MET A 125 -13.76 5.98 10.70
N TRP A 126 -14.10 5.78 12.00
CA TRP A 126 -13.22 5.11 12.97
C TRP A 126 -12.92 3.65 12.62
N GLY A 127 -13.88 2.91 12.05
CA GLY A 127 -13.67 1.50 11.66
C GLY A 127 -12.52 1.34 10.67
N PRO A 128 -12.60 1.93 9.46
CA PRO A 128 -11.50 1.90 8.48
C PRO A 128 -10.20 2.50 8.99
N LEU A 129 -10.26 3.56 9.84
CA LEU A 129 -9.06 4.13 10.43
C LEU A 129 -8.31 3.13 11.31
N ILE A 130 -9.04 2.43 12.21
CA ILE A 130 -8.44 1.42 13.09
C ILE A 130 -7.84 0.28 12.25
N GLU A 131 -8.53 -0.16 11.21
CA GLU A 131 -8.05 -1.20 10.30
C GLU A 131 -6.73 -0.81 9.62
N LEU A 132 -6.65 0.40 9.05
CA LEU A 132 -5.42 0.94 8.46
C LEU A 132 -4.28 1.04 9.48
N VAL A 133 -4.56 1.47 10.70
CA VAL A 133 -3.56 1.57 11.78
C VAL A 133 -3.04 0.18 12.17
N VAL A 134 -3.95 -0.79 12.35
CA VAL A 134 -3.57 -2.18 12.68
C VAL A 134 -2.72 -2.78 11.56
N LEU A 135 -3.14 -2.66 10.31
CA LEU A 135 -2.37 -3.15 9.16
C LEU A 135 -0.99 -2.48 9.05
N THR A 136 -0.91 -1.18 9.35
CA THR A 136 0.36 -0.46 9.38
C THR A 136 1.30 -1.03 10.45
N ILE A 137 0.80 -1.23 11.68
CA ILE A 137 1.56 -1.82 12.77
C ILE A 137 2.00 -3.24 12.40
N MET A 138 1.12 -4.06 11.82
CA MET A 138 1.44 -5.42 11.38
C MET A 138 2.50 -5.42 10.28
N THR A 139 2.41 -4.53 9.30
CA THR A 139 3.37 -4.42 8.19
C THR A 139 4.77 -4.06 8.70
N PHE A 140 4.88 -2.98 9.46
CA PHE A 140 6.18 -2.52 9.95
C PHE A 140 6.71 -3.38 11.10
N GLY A 141 5.82 -3.86 11.98
CA GLY A 141 6.17 -4.74 13.09
C GLY A 141 6.73 -6.08 12.61
N SER A 142 6.09 -6.72 11.62
CA SER A 142 6.58 -7.96 11.02
C SER A 142 7.92 -7.75 10.33
N ARG A 143 8.11 -6.62 9.64
CA ARG A 143 9.37 -6.29 8.98
C ARG A 143 10.50 -6.03 9.95
N ALA A 144 10.23 -5.25 11.02
CA ALA A 144 11.21 -4.99 12.08
C ALA A 144 11.59 -6.28 12.81
N GLY A 145 10.60 -7.12 13.13
CA GLY A 145 10.81 -8.44 13.75
C GLY A 145 11.65 -9.36 12.86
N ALA A 146 11.38 -9.41 11.57
CA ALA A 146 12.16 -10.21 10.62
C ALA A 146 13.63 -9.77 10.57
N LEU A 147 13.89 -8.46 10.51
CA LEU A 147 15.26 -7.92 10.50
C LEU A 147 16.00 -8.19 11.81
N PHE A 148 15.33 -8.00 12.94
CA PHE A 148 15.93 -8.28 14.26
C PHE A 148 16.32 -9.75 14.41
N LEU A 149 15.45 -10.67 13.95
CA LEU A 149 15.74 -12.10 13.97
C LEU A 149 16.90 -12.45 13.04
N ALA A 150 16.97 -11.84 11.85
CA ALA A 150 18.07 -12.07 10.93
C ALA A 150 19.42 -11.65 11.51
N GLN A 151 19.51 -10.47 12.14
CA GLN A 151 20.73 -9.98 12.78
C GLN A 151 21.17 -10.91 13.95
N SER A 152 20.22 -11.47 14.71
CA SER A 152 20.52 -12.38 15.83
C SER A 152 21.05 -13.77 15.42
N LEU A 153 21.12 -14.06 14.12
CA LEU A 153 21.73 -15.28 13.58
C LEU A 153 23.22 -15.10 13.25
N GLU A 154 23.69 -13.86 13.15
CA GLU A 154 25.10 -13.54 12.85
C GLU A 154 25.96 -13.42 14.13
N GLU A 155 25.33 -13.35 15.31
CA GLU A 155 25.97 -13.37 16.64
C GLU A 155 26.03 -14.78 17.23
#